data_1b534d4c120b23db95afd29e3c7f107e
#
_entry.id   1b534d4c120b23db95afd29e3c7f107e
#
_cell.length_a   1.000
_cell.length_b   1.000
_cell.length_c   1.000
_cell.angle_alpha   90.00
_cell.angle_beta   90.00
_cell.angle_gamma   90.00
#
_symmetry.space_group_name_H-M   'P 1'
#
loop_
_entity.id
_entity.type
_entity.pdbx_description
1 polymer ?
#
loop_
_entity_poly.entity_id
_entity_poly.type
_entity_poly.pdbx_seq_one_letter_code
_entity_poly.pdbx_strand_id
1 'polypeptide(L)'
;VLAAEHGPRGVRVNALLPGGTDTPAATFKTPESRTFVENLHALKRVAQPEEIARSALYLASDASSFTTGTALFADGGVSINRT
;
A
#
# COMPACT_ATOMS: atom_id res chain seq x y z
N VAL A 1 17.01 -8.70 11.12
CA VAL A 1 16.08 -8.08 10.18
C VAL A 1 16.51 -8.42 8.77
N LEU A 2 15.54 -8.89 7.97
CA LEU A 2 15.82 -9.45 6.64
C LEU A 2 16.55 -8.48 5.72
N ALA A 3 16.16 -7.22 5.72
CA ALA A 3 16.79 -6.23 4.82
C ALA A 3 18.25 -6.05 5.13
N ALA A 4 18.60 -5.94 6.41
CA ALA A 4 20.00 -5.76 6.82
C ALA A 4 20.83 -7.02 6.58
N GLU A 5 20.24 -8.20 6.83
CA GLU A 5 20.93 -9.46 6.67
C GLU A 5 21.27 -9.78 5.22
N HIS A 6 20.36 -9.43 4.30
CA HIS A 6 20.49 -9.80 2.89
C HIS A 6 21.01 -8.66 2.00
N GLY A 7 21.09 -7.44 2.53
CA GLY A 7 21.58 -6.28 1.79
C GLY A 7 22.95 -6.49 1.14
N PRO A 8 23.93 -7.06 1.86
CA PRO A 8 25.25 -7.28 1.26
C PRO A 8 25.24 -8.16 0.01
N ARG A 9 24.20 -8.95 -0.19
CA ARG A 9 24.06 -9.81 -1.37
C ARG A 9 23.21 -9.15 -2.48
N GLY A 10 22.87 -7.87 -2.33
CA GLY A 10 22.09 -7.16 -3.32
C GLY A 10 20.60 -7.48 -3.27
N VAL A 11 20.11 -8.05 -2.17
CA VAL A 11 18.68 -8.34 -1.99
C VAL A 11 18.04 -7.21 -1.20
N ARG A 12 16.94 -6.66 -1.74
CA ARG A 12 16.16 -5.63 -1.06
C ARG A 12 14.87 -6.25 -0.51
N VAL A 13 14.50 -5.84 0.69
CA VAL A 13 13.31 -6.36 1.38
C VAL A 13 12.52 -5.17 1.91
N ASN A 14 11.31 -5.00 1.42
CA ASN A 14 10.42 -3.90 1.80
C ASN A 14 9.02 -4.44 2.07
N ALA A 15 8.22 -3.66 2.78
CA ALA A 15 6.82 -3.97 3.01
C ALA A 15 5.94 -2.98 2.25
N LEU A 16 4.89 -3.49 1.62
CA LEU A 16 3.87 -2.65 0.98
C LEU A 16 2.59 -2.78 1.80
N LEU A 17 2.06 -1.66 2.28
CA LEU A 17 0.88 -1.61 3.13
C LEU A 17 -0.24 -0.86 2.40
N PRO A 18 -1.13 -1.58 1.70
CA PRO A 18 -2.22 -0.92 0.98
C PRO A 18 -3.37 -0.53 1.91
N GLY A 19 -4.13 0.47 1.50
CA GLY A 19 -5.41 0.81 2.11
C GLY A 19 -6.54 0.01 1.50
N GLY A 20 -7.78 0.50 1.66
CA GLY A 20 -8.94 -0.10 1.04
C GLY A 20 -8.79 -0.12 -0.48
N THR A 21 -9.02 -1.26 -1.08
CA THR A 21 -8.84 -1.46 -2.51
C THR A 21 -10.09 -2.08 -3.12
N ASP A 22 -10.52 -1.57 -4.26
CA ASP A 22 -11.74 -2.01 -4.94
C ASP A 22 -11.48 -3.31 -5.68
N THR A 23 -11.75 -4.43 -5.02
CA THR A 23 -11.58 -5.77 -5.57
C THR A 23 -12.85 -6.59 -5.38
N PRO A 24 -13.04 -7.67 -6.16
CA PRO A 24 -14.18 -8.56 -5.94
C PRO A 24 -14.22 -9.19 -4.54
N ALA A 25 -13.07 -9.33 -3.88
CA ALA A 25 -12.98 -9.89 -2.54
C ALA A 25 -13.21 -8.86 -1.43
N ALA A 26 -13.37 -7.58 -1.78
CA ALA A 26 -13.58 -6.52 -0.81
C ALA A 26 -14.88 -6.72 -0.04
N THR A 27 -14.89 -6.34 1.23
CA THR A 27 -16.02 -6.59 2.13
C THR A 27 -17.04 -5.47 2.20
N PHE A 28 -16.80 -4.33 1.57
CA PHE A 28 -17.75 -3.21 1.57
C PHE A 28 -18.80 -3.44 0.49
N LYS A 29 -19.83 -4.23 0.84
CA LYS A 29 -20.84 -4.70 -0.12
C LYS A 29 -22.05 -3.80 -0.22
N THR A 30 -22.26 -2.90 0.71
CA THR A 30 -23.39 -1.96 0.69
C THR A 30 -22.87 -0.54 0.46
N PRO A 31 -23.72 0.39 -0.03
CA PRO A 31 -23.31 1.78 -0.16
C PRO A 31 -22.83 2.38 1.15
N GLU A 32 -23.47 2.02 2.27
CA GLU A 32 -23.10 2.52 3.58
C GLU A 32 -21.72 2.02 4.02
N SER A 33 -21.46 0.73 3.83
CA SER A 33 -20.14 0.18 4.20
C SER A 33 -19.05 0.73 3.30
N ARG A 34 -19.34 0.96 2.02
CA ARG A 34 -18.38 1.59 1.11
C ARG A 34 -18.05 3.01 1.54
N THR A 35 -19.06 3.79 1.87
CA THR A 35 -18.87 5.17 2.33
C THR A 35 -18.05 5.20 3.62
N PHE A 36 -18.32 4.27 4.54
CA PHE A 36 -17.55 4.18 5.77
C PHE A 36 -16.06 3.94 5.47
N VAL A 37 -15.75 2.97 4.61
CA VAL A 37 -14.37 2.66 4.26
C VAL A 37 -13.70 3.82 3.54
N GLU A 38 -14.41 4.44 2.58
CA GLU A 38 -13.86 5.60 1.88
C GLU A 38 -13.49 6.73 2.83
N ASN A 39 -14.33 6.96 3.84
CA ASN A 39 -14.09 8.04 4.80
C ASN A 39 -12.94 7.77 5.76
N LEU A 40 -12.48 6.54 5.89
CA LEU A 40 -11.27 6.23 6.65
C LEU A 40 -10.00 6.79 5.99
N HIS A 41 -10.06 7.01 4.70
CA HIS A 41 -8.91 7.50 3.93
C HIS A 41 -8.90 9.04 3.92
N ALA A 42 -7.71 9.62 4.01
CA ALA A 42 -7.58 11.07 3.83
C ALA A 42 -8.03 11.48 2.43
N LEU A 43 -7.78 10.64 1.42
CA LEU A 43 -8.19 10.90 0.05
C LEU A 43 -9.68 10.64 -0.20
N LYS A 44 -10.39 10.11 0.80
CA LYS A 44 -11.84 9.87 0.77
C LYS A 44 -12.29 8.98 -0.39
N ARG A 45 -11.47 8.02 -0.74
CA ARG A 45 -11.79 7.00 -1.73
C ARG A 45 -10.96 5.74 -1.48
N VAL A 46 -11.39 4.62 -2.05
CA VAL A 46 -10.58 3.41 -2.07
C VAL A 46 -9.69 3.43 -3.31
N ALA A 47 -8.62 2.65 -3.27
CA ALA A 47 -7.71 2.53 -4.40
C ALA A 47 -8.29 1.61 -5.46
N GLN A 48 -7.87 1.82 -6.70
CA GLN A 48 -8.04 0.81 -7.74
C GLN A 48 -6.87 -0.18 -7.65
N PRO A 49 -7.08 -1.46 -8.01
CA PRO A 49 -6.00 -2.45 -7.96
C PRO A 49 -4.73 -2.02 -8.69
N GLU A 50 -4.88 -1.29 -9.79
CA GLU A 50 -3.75 -0.80 -10.59
C GLU A 50 -2.88 0.16 -9.80
N GLU A 51 -3.46 0.93 -8.88
CA GLU A 51 -2.69 1.86 -8.05
C GLU A 51 -1.77 1.11 -7.10
N ILE A 52 -2.28 0.03 -6.51
CA ILE A 52 -1.47 -0.81 -5.62
C ILE A 52 -0.40 -1.56 -6.43
N ALA A 53 -0.78 -2.03 -7.62
CA ALA A 53 0.15 -2.71 -8.51
C ALA A 53 1.33 -1.82 -8.92
N ARG A 54 1.07 -0.53 -9.16
CA ARG A 54 2.15 0.42 -9.48
C ARG A 54 3.11 0.61 -8.32
N SER A 55 2.61 0.63 -7.09
CA SER A 55 3.48 0.70 -5.90
C SER A 55 4.33 -0.55 -5.77
N ALA A 56 3.75 -1.72 -6.01
CA ALA A 56 4.49 -2.98 -6.00
C ALA A 56 5.56 -2.99 -7.08
N LEU A 57 5.23 -2.51 -8.28
CA LEU A 57 6.19 -2.43 -9.38
C LEU A 57 7.35 -1.49 -9.04
N TYR A 58 7.08 -0.36 -8.42
CA TYR A 58 8.13 0.53 -7.97
C TYR A 58 9.12 -0.19 -7.06
N LEU A 59 8.60 -0.91 -6.05
CA LEU A 59 9.46 -1.63 -5.10
C LEU A 59 10.22 -2.77 -5.76
N ALA A 60 9.64 -3.40 -6.78
CA ALA A 60 10.25 -4.54 -7.47
C ALA A 60 11.23 -4.14 -8.56
N SER A 61 11.25 -2.87 -8.94
CA SER A 61 12.03 -2.40 -10.08
C SER A 61 13.28 -1.65 -9.63
N ASP A 62 14.15 -1.34 -10.61
CA ASP A 62 15.34 -0.56 -10.37
C ASP A 62 15.04 0.89 -9.98
N ALA A 63 13.80 1.35 -10.18
CA ALA A 63 13.39 2.67 -9.71
C ALA A 63 13.59 2.83 -8.20
N SER A 64 13.53 1.73 -7.45
CA SER A 64 13.75 1.74 -5.99
C SER A 64 15.07 1.10 -5.60
N SER A 65 16.08 1.17 -6.45
CA SER A 65 17.34 0.43 -6.29
C SER A 65 18.10 0.78 -5.00
N PHE A 66 17.84 1.91 -4.38
CA PHE A 66 18.47 2.31 -3.12
C PHE A 66 17.50 2.24 -1.94
N THR A 67 16.38 1.52 -2.09
CA THR A 67 15.31 1.41 -1.10
C THR A 67 15.27 0.00 -0.53
N THR A 68 15.53 -0.15 0.76
CA THR A 68 15.40 -1.42 1.46
C THR A 68 15.08 -1.16 2.92
N GLY A 69 14.40 -2.10 3.57
CA GLY A 69 14.06 -1.99 4.97
C GLY A 69 12.94 -1.00 5.27
N THR A 70 12.17 -0.60 4.27
CA THR A 70 11.13 0.40 4.45
C THR A 70 9.74 -0.20 4.39
N ALA A 71 8.77 0.54 4.93
CA ALA A 71 7.35 0.28 4.74
C ALA A 71 6.79 1.38 3.85
N LEU A 72 6.25 1.00 2.70
CA LEU A 72 5.61 1.93 1.78
C LEU A 72 4.10 1.86 2.00
N PHE A 73 3.54 2.95 2.50
CA PHE A 73 2.11 3.05 2.73
C PHE A 73 1.44 3.58 1.47
N ALA A 74 0.71 2.71 0.79
CA ALA A 74 -0.12 3.08 -0.37
C ALA A 74 -1.58 2.99 0.08
N ASP A 75 -1.96 3.81 1.04
CA ASP A 75 -3.19 3.67 1.81
C ASP A 75 -4.10 4.90 1.75
N GLY A 76 -3.85 5.81 0.85
CA GLY A 76 -4.66 7.02 0.72
C GLY A 76 -4.74 7.84 2.01
N GLY A 77 -3.81 7.63 2.93
CA GLY A 77 -3.73 8.38 4.18
C GLY A 77 -4.51 7.77 5.34
N VAL A 78 -4.95 6.50 5.25
CA VAL A 78 -5.68 5.87 6.36
C VAL A 78 -4.87 5.93 7.65
N SER A 79 -3.57 5.64 7.57
CA SER A 79 -2.72 5.53 8.75
C SER A 79 -2.55 6.85 9.50
N ILE A 80 -2.79 7.98 8.83
CA ILE A 80 -2.58 9.32 9.42
C ILE A 80 -3.88 10.13 9.49
N ASN A 81 -4.98 9.60 8.98
CA ASN A 81 -6.23 10.37 8.91
C ASN A 81 -6.87 10.52 10.29
N ARG A 82 -7.23 11.75 10.65
CA ARG A 82 -7.90 12.08 11.90
C ARG A 82 -9.32 12.60 11.68
N THR A 83 -9.75 12.73 10.46
CA THR A 83 -11.05 13.26 10.09
C THR A 83 -11.92 12.23 9.40
#